data_6c6290375c820b272707c83ce00a7146
#
_entry.id   6c6290375c820b272707c83ce00a7146
#
_cell.length_a   1.000
_cell.length_b   1.000
_cell.length_c   1.000
_cell.angle_alpha   90.00
_cell.angle_beta   90.00
_cell.angle_gamma   90.00
#
_symmetry.space_group_name_H-M   'P 1'
#
loop_
_entity.id
_entity.type
_entity.pdbx_description
1 polymer ?
#
loop_
_entity_poly.entity_id
_entity_poly.type
_entity_poly.pdbx_seq_one_letter_code
_entity_poly.pdbx_strand_id
1 'polypeptide(L)'
;METMQNILTRRSVRKFADKPIEPDKLHTILEAAMSGPCAVNARGWAFIVVTDREKLAQMAEANGRVARMLNQAAAAILVCGDLDRAFPPAPDFWVIDAAIAAQNMTLAANDLGIGSVWLGTWPDEKRVKRQAAIFQLPETIVPHSILALGYPAEDIDMRAVRPCRYEEKRVHVNQW
;
A
#
# COMPACT_ATOMS: atom_id res chain seq x y z
N MET A 1 5.95 18.07 4.87
CA MET A 1 5.53 17.90 6.31
C MET A 1 6.72 17.39 7.10
N GLU A 2 6.85 17.73 8.39
CA GLU A 2 7.87 17.11 9.25
C GLU A 2 7.64 15.61 9.40
N THR A 3 8.72 14.81 9.40
CA THR A 3 8.64 13.34 9.35
C THR A 3 7.78 12.76 10.47
N MET A 4 8.01 13.16 11.73
CA MET A 4 7.22 12.65 12.84
C MET A 4 5.75 13.06 12.77
N GLN A 5 5.47 14.30 12.33
CA GLN A 5 4.11 14.75 12.10
C GLN A 5 3.41 13.90 11.04
N ASN A 6 4.09 13.58 9.94
CA ASN A 6 3.56 12.74 8.88
C ASN A 6 3.21 11.33 9.39
N ILE A 7 4.10 10.71 10.16
CA ILE A 7 3.87 9.39 10.76
C ILE A 7 2.67 9.42 11.72
N LEU A 8 2.57 10.45 12.57
CA LEU A 8 1.54 10.55 13.61
C LEU A 8 0.15 10.93 13.07
N THR A 9 0.09 11.66 11.95
CA THR A 9 -1.18 12.07 11.32
C THR A 9 -1.71 11.06 10.32
N ARG A 10 -0.82 10.25 9.68
CA ARG A 10 -1.24 9.27 8.69
C ARG A 10 -2.37 8.36 9.22
N ARG A 11 -3.42 8.22 8.45
CA ARG A 11 -4.57 7.37 8.78
C ARG A 11 -5.09 6.59 7.57
N SER A 12 -5.83 5.51 7.84
CA SER A 12 -6.55 4.79 6.78
C SER A 12 -7.81 5.55 6.40
N VAL A 13 -7.81 6.11 5.19
CA VAL A 13 -8.95 6.82 4.58
C VAL A 13 -9.73 5.83 3.72
N ARG A 14 -11.05 5.77 3.91
CA ARG A 14 -11.94 4.83 3.22
C ARG A 14 -13.13 5.50 2.54
N LYS A 15 -13.19 6.83 2.62
CA LYS A 15 -14.14 7.67 1.90
C LYS A 15 -13.35 8.67 1.08
N PHE A 16 -13.59 8.70 -0.19
CA PHE A 16 -12.85 9.54 -1.13
C PHE A 16 -13.79 10.51 -1.83
N ALA A 17 -13.28 11.70 -2.11
CA ALA A 17 -13.92 12.65 -3.00
C ALA A 17 -13.82 12.16 -4.45
N ASP A 18 -14.78 12.52 -5.28
CA ASP A 18 -14.74 12.24 -6.71
C ASP A 18 -13.81 13.23 -7.42
N LYS A 19 -12.51 13.01 -7.24
CA LYS A 19 -11.45 13.84 -7.80
C LYS A 19 -10.28 12.95 -8.22
N PRO A 20 -9.80 13.05 -9.45
CA PRO A 20 -8.62 12.30 -9.92
C PRO A 20 -7.37 12.76 -9.19
N ILE A 21 -6.38 11.86 -9.07
CA ILE A 21 -5.05 12.17 -8.57
C ILE A 21 -4.19 12.56 -9.77
N GLU A 22 -3.42 13.63 -9.62
CA GLU A 22 -2.50 14.13 -10.64
C GLU A 22 -1.36 13.10 -10.87
N PRO A 23 -0.95 12.86 -12.13
CA PRO A 23 0.05 11.85 -12.47
C PRO A 23 1.40 12.03 -11.77
N ASP A 24 1.84 13.27 -11.57
CA ASP A 24 3.07 13.61 -10.86
C ASP A 24 3.04 13.17 -9.39
N LYS A 25 1.89 13.28 -8.73
CA LYS A 25 1.71 12.79 -7.36
C LYS A 25 1.76 11.26 -7.28
N LEU A 26 1.14 10.56 -8.25
CA LEU A 26 1.27 9.11 -8.33
C LEU A 26 2.72 8.68 -8.56
N HIS A 27 3.45 9.43 -9.40
CA HIS A 27 4.88 9.21 -9.62
C HIS A 27 5.68 9.37 -8.33
N THR A 28 5.49 10.48 -7.60
CA THR A 28 6.16 10.72 -6.30
C THR A 28 5.87 9.62 -5.28
N ILE A 29 4.63 9.12 -5.23
CA ILE A 29 4.27 7.99 -4.36
C ILE A 29 5.05 6.72 -4.73
N LEU A 30 5.24 6.45 -6.03
CA LEU A 30 6.03 5.30 -6.50
C LEU A 30 7.53 5.48 -6.25
N GLU A 31 8.06 6.69 -6.40
CA GLU A 31 9.46 6.99 -6.03
C GLU A 31 9.71 6.73 -4.54
N ALA A 32 8.78 7.14 -3.68
CA ALA A 32 8.86 6.84 -2.25
C ALA A 32 8.84 5.33 -1.96
N ALA A 33 8.01 4.56 -2.68
CA ALA A 33 7.98 3.11 -2.56
C ALA A 33 9.36 2.50 -2.84
N MET A 34 9.98 2.91 -3.96
CA MET A 34 11.26 2.39 -4.45
C MET A 34 12.47 2.87 -3.64
N SER A 35 12.29 3.88 -2.79
CA SER A 35 13.34 4.43 -1.92
C SER A 35 13.52 3.68 -0.60
N GLY A 36 12.63 2.72 -0.29
CA GLY A 36 12.72 1.91 0.91
C GLY A 36 13.88 0.92 0.87
N PRO A 37 14.44 0.51 2.02
CA PRO A 37 15.40 -0.58 2.06
C PRO A 37 14.73 -1.88 1.63
N CYS A 38 15.53 -2.77 1.01
CA CYS A 38 15.13 -4.12 0.63
C CYS A 38 16.27 -5.10 0.80
N ALA A 39 15.98 -6.39 0.91
CA ALA A 39 16.96 -7.43 1.11
C ALA A 39 18.09 -7.35 0.07
N VAL A 40 19.33 -7.18 0.50
CA VAL A 40 20.55 -7.05 -0.32
C VAL A 40 20.42 -6.14 -1.56
N ASN A 41 19.53 -5.16 -1.49
CA ASN A 41 19.18 -4.28 -2.63
C ASN A 41 18.63 -5.07 -3.86
N ALA A 42 18.00 -6.21 -3.62
CA ALA A 42 17.45 -7.08 -4.66
C ALA A 42 16.28 -6.42 -5.42
N ARG A 43 15.55 -5.49 -4.78
CA ARG A 43 14.40 -4.79 -5.35
C ARG A 43 13.32 -5.76 -5.86
N GLY A 44 13.01 -6.76 -5.00
CA GLY A 44 12.06 -7.83 -5.29
C GLY A 44 10.59 -7.39 -5.19
N TRP A 45 10.26 -6.22 -5.72
CA TRP A 45 8.91 -5.66 -5.77
C TRP A 45 8.56 -5.17 -7.17
N ALA A 46 7.27 -5.23 -7.48
CA ALA A 46 6.67 -4.67 -8.68
C ALA A 46 5.36 -3.96 -8.32
N PHE A 47 4.92 -3.02 -9.15
CA PHE A 47 3.74 -2.21 -8.89
C PHE A 47 2.85 -2.14 -10.13
N ILE A 48 1.52 -2.23 -9.92
CA ILE A 48 0.54 -1.95 -10.97
C ILE A 48 -0.30 -0.77 -10.50
N VAL A 49 -0.23 0.34 -11.24
CA VAL A 49 -1.08 1.51 -11.02
C VAL A 49 -2.38 1.33 -11.79
N VAL A 50 -3.50 1.49 -11.10
CA VAL A 50 -4.84 1.28 -11.64
C VAL A 50 -5.67 2.54 -11.41
N THR A 51 -6.15 3.15 -12.51
CA THR A 51 -7.08 4.28 -12.51
C THR A 51 -8.37 3.95 -13.25
N ASP A 52 -8.41 2.84 -13.97
CA ASP A 52 -9.55 2.34 -14.68
C ASP A 52 -10.64 1.86 -13.72
N ARG A 53 -11.86 2.38 -13.87
CA ARG A 53 -12.99 2.13 -12.98
C ARG A 53 -13.42 0.67 -12.94
N GLU A 54 -13.39 0.00 -14.08
CA GLU A 54 -13.78 -1.41 -14.19
C GLU A 54 -12.76 -2.29 -13.47
N LYS A 55 -11.47 -2.02 -13.68
CA LYS A 55 -10.37 -2.71 -12.96
C LYS A 55 -10.42 -2.49 -11.45
N LEU A 56 -10.72 -1.26 -11.00
CA LEU A 56 -10.90 -0.98 -9.57
C LEU A 56 -12.06 -1.77 -8.97
N ALA A 57 -13.18 -1.91 -9.70
CA ALA A 57 -14.32 -2.71 -9.28
C ALA A 57 -13.98 -4.21 -9.23
N GLN A 58 -13.27 -4.73 -10.23
CA GLN A 58 -12.79 -6.12 -10.25
C GLN A 58 -11.84 -6.40 -9.07
N MET A 59 -10.92 -5.48 -8.77
CA MET A 59 -10.02 -5.58 -7.62
C MET A 59 -10.79 -5.59 -6.28
N ALA A 60 -11.84 -4.76 -6.17
CA ALA A 60 -12.70 -4.71 -4.98
C ALA A 60 -13.40 -6.05 -4.75
N GLU A 61 -13.98 -6.63 -5.80
CA GLU A 61 -14.64 -7.93 -5.74
C GLU A 61 -13.66 -9.05 -5.37
N ALA A 62 -12.51 -9.09 -6.03
CA ALA A 62 -11.46 -10.09 -5.81
C ALA A 62 -10.93 -10.09 -4.37
N ASN A 63 -10.80 -8.90 -3.75
CA ASN A 63 -10.33 -8.75 -2.36
C ASN A 63 -11.45 -8.81 -1.32
N GLY A 64 -12.72 -8.79 -1.77
CA GLY A 64 -13.91 -8.99 -0.97
C GLY A 64 -14.35 -7.74 -0.18
N ARG A 65 -15.29 -7.93 0.75
CA ARG A 65 -16.02 -6.84 1.45
C ARG A 65 -15.11 -5.76 2.06
N VAL A 66 -13.91 -6.13 2.49
CA VAL A 66 -12.95 -5.20 3.10
C VAL A 66 -12.35 -4.20 2.10
N ALA A 67 -12.51 -4.43 0.80
CA ALA A 67 -11.94 -3.61 -0.28
C ALA A 67 -12.98 -2.76 -1.04
N ARG A 68 -14.23 -2.72 -0.57
CA ARG A 68 -15.34 -2.00 -1.25
C ARG A 68 -15.06 -0.52 -1.54
N MET A 69 -14.15 0.11 -0.79
CA MET A 69 -13.78 1.51 -1.03
C MET A 69 -13.01 1.72 -2.34
N LEU A 70 -12.49 0.66 -2.97
CA LEU A 70 -11.89 0.74 -4.30
C LEU A 70 -12.89 1.24 -5.36
N ASN A 71 -14.18 0.98 -5.19
CA ASN A 71 -15.22 1.49 -6.08
C ASN A 71 -15.33 3.03 -6.08
N GLN A 72 -14.77 3.70 -5.07
CA GLN A 72 -14.76 5.15 -4.93
C GLN A 72 -13.35 5.74 -4.96
N ALA A 73 -12.33 4.91 -5.00
CA ALA A 73 -10.94 5.36 -5.05
C ALA A 73 -10.63 6.02 -6.39
N ALA A 74 -9.81 7.06 -6.39
CA ALA A 74 -9.33 7.71 -7.61
C ALA A 74 -8.29 6.83 -8.32
N ALA A 75 -7.51 6.08 -7.53
CA ALA A 75 -6.51 5.14 -8.02
C ALA A 75 -6.30 4.01 -7.02
N ALA A 76 -5.70 2.93 -7.48
CA ALA A 76 -5.11 1.90 -6.62
C ALA A 76 -3.71 1.55 -7.11
N ILE A 77 -2.85 1.12 -6.18
CA ILE A 77 -1.57 0.51 -6.51
C ILE A 77 -1.59 -0.91 -5.96
N LEU A 78 -1.53 -1.90 -6.85
CA LEU A 78 -1.28 -3.28 -6.47
C LEU A 78 0.23 -3.44 -6.28
N VAL A 79 0.64 -3.71 -5.04
CA VAL A 79 2.01 -4.03 -4.67
C VAL A 79 2.21 -5.52 -4.82
N CYS A 80 3.23 -5.91 -5.56
CA CYS A 80 3.56 -7.30 -5.83
C CYS A 80 5.00 -7.61 -5.40
N GLY A 81 5.26 -8.84 -5.03
CA GLY A 81 6.60 -9.41 -5.03
C GLY A 81 6.99 -9.88 -6.43
N ASP A 82 8.26 -9.67 -6.78
CA ASP A 82 8.90 -10.23 -7.97
C ASP A 82 9.86 -11.33 -7.50
N LEU A 83 9.42 -12.58 -7.62
CA LEU A 83 10.17 -13.74 -7.11
C LEU A 83 11.45 -14.01 -7.89
N ASP A 84 11.51 -13.58 -9.16
CA ASP A 84 12.75 -13.71 -9.97
C ASP A 84 13.87 -12.82 -9.43
N ARG A 85 13.51 -11.77 -8.68
CA ARG A 85 14.44 -10.84 -8.04
C ARG A 85 14.58 -11.07 -6.53
N ALA A 86 13.79 -11.96 -5.95
CA ALA A 86 13.86 -12.25 -4.52
C ALA A 86 15.26 -12.76 -4.14
N PHE A 87 15.71 -12.48 -2.92
CA PHE A 87 17.00 -12.93 -2.41
C PHE A 87 17.02 -14.46 -2.25
N PRO A 88 17.77 -15.23 -3.05
CA PRO A 88 17.63 -16.68 -3.09
C PRO A 88 17.85 -17.40 -1.74
N PRO A 89 18.79 -16.98 -0.85
CA PRO A 89 18.97 -17.60 0.45
C PRO A 89 17.80 -17.41 1.42
N ALA A 90 16.96 -16.38 1.19
CA ALA A 90 15.78 -16.06 2.00
C ALA A 90 14.68 -15.46 1.10
N PRO A 91 14.07 -16.28 0.24
CA PRO A 91 13.15 -15.79 -0.80
C PRO A 91 11.95 -15.06 -0.22
N ASP A 92 11.47 -15.42 0.97
CA ASP A 92 10.31 -14.80 1.60
C ASP A 92 10.52 -13.34 2.04
N PHE A 93 11.74 -12.81 1.96
CA PHE A 93 12.02 -11.39 2.25
C PHE A 93 11.29 -10.44 1.31
N TRP A 94 10.84 -10.90 0.13
CA TRP A 94 9.99 -10.10 -0.75
C TRP A 94 8.73 -9.56 -0.05
N VAL A 95 8.21 -10.32 0.92
CA VAL A 95 7.03 -9.88 1.72
C VAL A 95 7.37 -8.66 2.57
N ILE A 96 8.56 -8.64 3.17
CA ILE A 96 9.07 -7.51 3.96
C ILE A 96 9.33 -6.32 3.03
N ASP A 97 10.02 -6.54 1.92
CA ASP A 97 10.35 -5.50 0.94
C ASP A 97 9.08 -4.83 0.39
N ALA A 98 8.07 -5.62 0.04
CA ALA A 98 6.77 -5.13 -0.41
C ALA A 98 6.03 -4.35 0.70
N ALA A 99 6.14 -4.77 1.96
CA ALA A 99 5.55 -4.08 3.10
C ALA A 99 6.21 -2.72 3.36
N ILE A 100 7.55 -2.65 3.26
CA ILE A 100 8.32 -1.40 3.40
C ILE A 100 7.92 -0.43 2.28
N ALA A 101 7.89 -0.88 1.04
CA ALA A 101 7.48 -0.08 -0.11
C ALA A 101 6.05 0.47 0.08
N ALA A 102 5.11 -0.38 0.47
CA ALA A 102 3.73 0.01 0.72
C ALA A 102 3.62 1.05 1.85
N GLN A 103 4.38 0.90 2.93
CA GLN A 103 4.38 1.87 4.03
C GLN A 103 4.92 3.24 3.57
N ASN A 104 6.02 3.28 2.81
CA ASN A 104 6.54 4.52 2.25
C ASN A 104 5.50 5.22 1.36
N MET A 105 4.78 4.47 0.52
CA MET A 105 3.68 5.03 -0.27
C MET A 105 2.59 5.67 0.59
N THR A 106 2.22 5.05 1.73
CA THR A 106 1.20 5.65 2.61
C THR A 106 1.65 6.97 3.23
N LEU A 107 2.95 7.09 3.54
CA LEU A 107 3.53 8.33 4.08
C LEU A 107 3.63 9.41 3.00
N ALA A 108 4.09 9.07 1.80
CA ALA A 108 4.15 9.99 0.68
C ALA A 108 2.75 10.51 0.29
N ALA A 109 1.76 9.63 0.22
CA ALA A 109 0.36 10.01 -0.03
C ALA A 109 -0.14 11.01 1.03
N ASN A 110 0.11 10.72 2.32
CA ASN A 110 -0.30 11.60 3.41
C ASN A 110 0.35 12.99 3.33
N ASP A 111 1.63 13.05 2.98
CA ASP A 111 2.35 14.33 2.80
C ASP A 111 1.78 15.16 1.65
N LEU A 112 1.37 14.50 0.57
CA LEU A 112 0.73 15.09 -0.61
C LEU A 112 -0.76 15.43 -0.41
N GLY A 113 -1.33 15.19 0.77
CA GLY A 113 -2.76 15.40 1.05
C GLY A 113 -3.67 14.35 0.43
N ILE A 114 -3.13 13.21 0.01
CA ILE A 114 -3.85 12.08 -0.56
C ILE A 114 -4.16 11.07 0.55
N GLY A 115 -5.44 10.73 0.70
CA GLY A 115 -5.88 9.67 1.59
C GLY A 115 -5.48 8.30 1.03
N SER A 116 -5.07 7.40 1.91
CA SER A 116 -4.74 6.03 1.54
C SER A 116 -5.31 5.01 2.51
N VAL A 117 -5.57 3.80 2.03
CA VAL A 117 -5.79 2.63 2.89
C VAL A 117 -5.10 1.41 2.32
N TRP A 118 -4.41 0.70 3.20
CA TRP A 118 -3.78 -0.57 2.90
C TRP A 118 -4.79 -1.71 3.04
N LEU A 119 -4.92 -2.51 1.99
CA LEU A 119 -5.77 -3.69 1.91
C LEU A 119 -4.89 -4.92 1.72
N GLY A 120 -4.88 -5.82 2.70
CA GLY A 120 -4.10 -7.06 2.62
C GLY A 120 -4.66 -8.00 1.55
N THR A 121 -3.77 -8.53 0.73
CA THR A 121 -4.03 -9.59 -0.25
C THR A 121 -3.31 -10.85 0.18
N TRP A 122 -1.98 -10.80 0.31
CA TRP A 122 -1.17 -11.84 0.94
C TRP A 122 -1.43 -11.89 2.46
N PRO A 123 -1.46 -13.08 3.10
CA PRO A 123 -1.24 -14.44 2.57
C PRO A 123 -2.54 -15.18 2.17
N ASP A 124 -3.63 -14.50 1.89
CA ASP A 124 -4.88 -15.13 1.45
C ASP A 124 -4.74 -15.60 -0.01
N GLU A 125 -4.46 -16.87 -0.19
CA GLU A 125 -4.25 -17.45 -1.52
C GLU A 125 -5.40 -17.21 -2.50
N LYS A 126 -6.65 -17.14 -2.02
CA LYS A 126 -7.80 -16.89 -2.89
C LYS A 126 -7.75 -15.47 -3.44
N ARG A 127 -7.40 -14.49 -2.58
CA ARG A 127 -7.23 -13.10 -3.00
C ARG A 127 -6.05 -12.96 -3.94
N VAL A 128 -4.90 -13.57 -3.61
CA VAL A 128 -3.71 -13.57 -4.46
C VAL A 128 -4.04 -14.07 -5.87
N LYS A 129 -4.65 -15.26 -5.99
CA LYS A 129 -5.03 -15.85 -7.29
C LYS A 129 -6.00 -14.97 -8.07
N ARG A 130 -7.02 -14.40 -7.40
CA ARG A 130 -8.00 -13.52 -8.06
C ARG A 130 -7.38 -12.21 -8.54
N GLN A 131 -6.53 -11.57 -7.73
CA GLN A 131 -5.83 -10.36 -8.16
C GLN A 131 -4.88 -10.63 -9.31
N ALA A 132 -4.11 -11.73 -9.25
CA ALA A 132 -3.22 -12.14 -10.34
C ALA A 132 -3.97 -12.35 -11.66
N ALA A 133 -5.16 -12.98 -11.62
CA ALA A 133 -5.98 -13.23 -12.80
C ALA A 133 -6.48 -11.93 -13.48
N ILE A 134 -6.83 -10.89 -12.72
CA ILE A 134 -7.28 -9.59 -13.27
C ILE A 134 -6.22 -8.97 -14.19
N PHE A 135 -4.95 -9.13 -13.83
CA PHE A 135 -3.81 -8.52 -14.53
C PHE A 135 -2.99 -9.51 -15.34
N GLN A 136 -3.42 -10.77 -15.42
CA GLN A 136 -2.71 -11.84 -16.14
C GLN A 136 -1.24 -11.93 -15.71
N LEU A 137 -0.99 -11.87 -14.38
CA LEU A 137 0.36 -11.87 -13.85
C LEU A 137 1.06 -13.22 -14.10
N PRO A 138 2.35 -13.21 -14.44
CA PRO A 138 3.14 -14.43 -14.43
C PRO A 138 3.25 -15.01 -13.02
N GLU A 139 3.52 -16.29 -12.89
CA GLU A 139 3.59 -16.99 -11.59
C GLU A 139 4.64 -16.39 -10.63
N THR A 140 5.68 -15.77 -11.18
CA THR A 140 6.74 -15.11 -10.41
C THR A 140 6.37 -13.75 -9.85
N ILE A 141 5.23 -13.17 -10.26
CA ILE A 141 4.72 -11.88 -9.74
C ILE A 141 3.54 -12.13 -8.81
N VAL A 142 3.77 -11.96 -7.51
CA VAL A 142 2.82 -12.35 -6.47
C VAL A 142 2.16 -11.12 -5.82
N PRO A 143 0.83 -10.94 -5.93
CA PRO A 143 0.10 -9.87 -5.25
C PRO A 143 0.30 -9.87 -3.73
N HIS A 144 0.81 -8.77 -3.18
CA HIS A 144 1.05 -8.60 -1.75
C HIS A 144 -0.06 -7.80 -1.06
N SER A 145 -0.33 -6.60 -1.57
CA SER A 145 -1.32 -5.70 -0.99
C SER A 145 -1.81 -4.69 -2.02
N ILE A 146 -2.93 -4.05 -1.72
CA ILE A 146 -3.48 -2.96 -2.54
C ILE A 146 -3.48 -1.69 -1.70
N LEU A 147 -2.92 -0.61 -2.22
CA LEU A 147 -3.16 0.73 -1.71
C LEU A 147 -4.30 1.37 -2.51
N ALA A 148 -5.45 1.58 -1.87
CA ALA A 148 -6.49 2.45 -2.41
C ALA A 148 -6.14 3.90 -2.10
N LEU A 149 -6.20 4.76 -3.11
CA LEU A 149 -5.77 6.16 -3.07
C LEU A 149 -6.89 7.09 -3.57
N GLY A 150 -7.00 8.26 -2.95
CA GLY A 150 -7.93 9.30 -3.37
C GLY A 150 -7.86 10.52 -2.46
N TYR A 151 -8.35 11.64 -2.91
CA TYR A 151 -8.54 12.77 -2.01
C TYR A 151 -9.56 12.39 -0.93
N PRO A 152 -9.30 12.70 0.35
CA PRO A 152 -10.25 12.39 1.42
C PRO A 152 -11.55 13.16 1.23
N ALA A 153 -12.68 12.59 1.65
CA ALA A 153 -13.94 13.32 1.75
C ALA A 153 -13.80 14.48 2.74
N GLU A 154 -14.63 15.51 2.59
CA GLU A 154 -14.52 16.78 3.35
C GLU A 154 -14.61 16.62 4.86
N ASP A 155 -15.25 15.54 5.35
CA ASP A 155 -15.40 15.25 6.78
C ASP A 155 -14.13 14.64 7.42
N ILE A 156 -13.04 14.51 6.66
CA ILE A 156 -11.81 13.83 7.11
C ILE A 156 -10.67 14.83 7.31
N ASP A 157 -10.33 15.12 8.56
CA ASP A 157 -9.16 15.93 8.90
C ASP A 157 -7.86 15.07 8.83
N MET A 158 -7.09 15.27 7.77
CA MET A 158 -5.79 14.58 7.54
C MET A 158 -4.66 15.10 8.45
N ARG A 159 -4.86 16.22 9.15
CA ARG A 159 -3.83 16.84 10.02
C ARG A 159 -4.01 16.48 11.49
N ALA A 160 -5.14 15.93 11.88
CA ALA A 160 -5.40 15.56 13.27
C ALA A 160 -4.42 14.47 13.73
N VAL A 161 -3.63 14.79 14.73
CA VAL A 161 -2.70 13.85 15.38
C VAL A 161 -3.51 12.79 16.13
N ARG A 162 -3.10 11.54 15.99
CA ARG A 162 -3.73 10.44 16.72
C ARG A 162 -3.19 10.36 18.15
N PRO A 163 -3.99 9.82 19.09
CA PRO A 163 -3.48 9.48 20.41
C PRO A 163 -2.24 8.60 20.33
N CYS A 164 -1.30 8.85 21.24
CA CYS A 164 -0.11 8.03 21.36
C CYS A 164 -0.47 6.56 21.56
N ARG A 165 0.22 5.67 20.85
CA ARG A 165 0.02 4.22 20.92
C ARG A 165 1.22 3.49 21.54
N TYR A 166 2.11 4.23 22.17
CA TYR A 166 3.25 3.64 22.86
C TYR A 166 2.74 2.81 24.05
N GLU A 167 3.17 1.56 24.12
CA GLU A 167 2.85 0.62 25.18
C GLU A 167 4.17 0.12 25.78
N GLU A 168 4.58 0.69 26.91
CA GLU A 168 5.84 0.38 27.57
C GLU A 168 5.99 -1.12 27.87
N LYS A 169 4.89 -1.80 28.24
CA LYS A 169 4.87 -3.25 28.51
C LYS A 169 5.27 -4.14 27.31
N ARG A 170 5.35 -3.55 26.10
CA ARG A 170 5.79 -4.24 24.88
C ARG A 170 7.26 -3.96 24.54
N VAL A 171 7.94 -3.21 25.40
CA VAL A 171 9.35 -2.86 25.20
C VAL A 171 10.18 -3.57 26.26
N HIS A 172 11.05 -4.46 25.82
CA HIS A 172 11.92 -5.26 26.69
C HIS A 172 13.35 -4.85 26.42
N VAL A 173 14.14 -4.62 27.51
CA VAL A 173 15.53 -4.16 27.40
C VAL A 173 16.44 -5.31 27.82
N ASN A 174 17.31 -5.76 26.90
CA ASN A 174 18.32 -6.81 27.06
C ASN A 174 17.77 -8.23 27.32
N GLN A 175 16.50 -8.39 27.64
CA GLN A 175 15.84 -9.69 27.86
C GLN A 175 14.34 -9.55 27.62
N TRP A 176 13.67 -10.68 27.39
CA TRP A 176 12.22 -10.74 27.27
C TRP A 176 11.56 -10.59 28.64
#